data_5bcadbd092dc669a2cf4790c81facf29
#
_entry.id   5bcadbd092dc669a2cf4790c81facf29
#
_cell.length_a   1.000
_cell.length_b   1.000
_cell.length_c   1.000
_cell.angle_alpha   90.00
_cell.angle_beta   90.00
_cell.angle_gamma   90.00
#
_symmetry.space_group_name_H-M   'P 1'
#
loop_
_entity.id
_entity.type
_entity.pdbx_description
1 polymer ?
#
loop_
_entity_poly.entity_id
_entity_poly.type
_entity_poly.pdbx_seq_one_letter_code
_entity_poly.pdbx_strand_id
1 'polypeptide(L)'
;MLMVGPPGTGKTLLAKSLADLLPTLTDQQMLEVAAVYSAAGIPRPNYHVPPFREPHHSATDAALIGGGQTPTPGEGALAHHGVLFLDELPHFRASTIDLLREPLESGAAVISRARYKVRYPCKFQMVAAMNPCPAGRVCSETSCRCAPNQVQ
;
A
#
# COMPACT_ATOMS: atom_id res chain seq x y z
N MET A 1 1.87 -9.13 5.09
CA MET A 1 2.87 -9.24 6.18
C MET A 1 2.79 -8.01 7.06
N LEU A 2 2.83 -8.16 8.39
CA LEU A 2 2.92 -7.03 9.34
C LEU A 2 4.28 -7.09 10.07
N MET A 3 4.97 -5.97 10.09
CA MET A 3 6.23 -5.80 10.83
C MET A 3 5.99 -4.91 12.06
N VAL A 4 6.33 -5.41 13.23
CA VAL A 4 6.20 -4.67 14.50
C VAL A 4 7.59 -4.51 15.11
N GLY A 5 7.97 -3.28 15.42
CA GLY A 5 9.28 -3.00 16.03
C GLY A 5 9.47 -1.52 16.31
N PRO A 6 10.42 -1.15 17.20
CA PRO A 6 10.69 0.24 17.53
C PRO A 6 11.18 1.06 16.32
N PRO A 7 11.15 2.39 16.40
CA PRO A 7 11.74 3.26 15.37
C PRO A 7 13.22 2.91 15.12
N GLY A 8 13.67 3.05 13.87
CA GLY A 8 15.10 2.82 13.53
C GLY A 8 15.51 1.35 13.38
N THR A 9 14.61 0.37 13.50
CA THR A 9 14.92 -1.07 13.33
C THR A 9 15.00 -1.53 11.87
N GLY A 10 14.90 -0.61 10.91
CA GLY A 10 15.05 -0.96 9.49
C GLY A 10 13.82 -1.57 8.82
N LYS A 11 12.62 -1.44 9.39
CA LYS A 11 11.36 -1.98 8.81
C LYS A 11 11.16 -1.56 7.36
N THR A 12 11.32 -0.26 7.08
CA THR A 12 11.20 0.28 5.72
C THR A 12 12.26 -0.28 4.77
N LEU A 13 13.50 -0.43 5.25
CA LEU A 13 14.58 -1.06 4.48
C LEU A 13 14.23 -2.52 4.16
N LEU A 14 13.75 -3.27 5.14
CA LEU A 14 13.33 -4.65 4.96
C LEU A 14 12.18 -4.78 3.96
N ALA A 15 11.20 -3.86 4.01
CA ALA A 15 10.11 -3.84 3.04
C ALA A 15 10.60 -3.61 1.60
N LYS A 16 11.55 -2.70 1.40
CA LYS A 16 12.19 -2.45 0.09
C LYS A 16 12.97 -3.66 -0.38
N SER A 17 13.78 -4.25 0.49
CA SER A 17 14.52 -5.48 0.19
C SER A 17 13.60 -6.65 -0.18
N LEU A 18 12.41 -6.74 0.43
CA LEU A 18 11.41 -7.73 0.06
C LEU A 18 10.92 -7.54 -1.38
N ALA A 19 10.73 -6.29 -1.81
CA ALA A 19 10.36 -6.00 -3.20
C ALA A 19 11.46 -6.39 -4.20
N ASP A 20 12.72 -6.20 -3.82
CA ASP A 20 13.88 -6.58 -4.64
C ASP A 20 14.04 -8.12 -4.75
N LEU A 21 13.48 -8.89 -3.83
CA LEU A 21 13.47 -10.35 -3.86
C LEU A 21 12.35 -10.93 -4.73
N LEU A 22 11.38 -10.13 -5.16
CA LEU A 22 10.34 -10.60 -6.05
C LEU A 22 10.94 -10.94 -7.43
N PRO A 23 10.43 -11.98 -8.11
CA PRO A 23 10.89 -12.31 -9.46
C PRO A 23 10.57 -11.15 -10.41
N THR A 24 11.39 -11.01 -11.44
CA THR A 24 11.11 -10.08 -12.54
C THR A 24 9.77 -10.39 -13.19
N LEU A 25 9.08 -9.35 -13.61
CA LEU A 25 7.76 -9.49 -14.24
C LEU A 25 7.88 -10.20 -15.59
N THR A 26 6.93 -11.08 -15.88
CA THR A 26 6.76 -11.65 -17.23
C THR A 26 6.29 -10.56 -18.19
N ASP A 27 6.43 -10.79 -19.50
CA ASP A 27 6.02 -9.84 -20.54
C ASP A 27 4.53 -9.45 -20.39
N GLN A 28 3.66 -10.41 -20.06
CA GLN A 28 2.25 -10.14 -19.82
C GLN A 28 2.03 -9.25 -18.60
N GLN A 29 2.69 -9.55 -17.49
CA GLN A 29 2.60 -8.73 -16.26
C GLN A 29 3.16 -7.33 -16.49
N MET A 30 4.26 -7.23 -17.25
CA MET A 30 4.86 -5.95 -17.64
C MET A 30 3.85 -5.09 -18.43
N LEU A 31 3.11 -5.67 -19.38
CA LEU A 31 2.09 -4.96 -20.15
C LEU A 31 0.94 -4.49 -19.25
N GLU A 32 0.50 -5.31 -18.30
CA GLU A 32 -0.54 -4.94 -17.32
C GLU A 32 -0.09 -3.75 -16.47
N VAL A 33 1.14 -3.79 -15.96
CA VAL A 33 1.73 -2.67 -15.18
C VAL A 33 1.86 -1.42 -16.05
N ALA A 34 2.36 -1.56 -17.29
CA ALA A 34 2.51 -0.44 -18.21
C ALA A 34 1.17 0.25 -18.51
N ALA A 35 0.10 -0.53 -18.70
CA ALA A 35 -1.24 0.01 -18.91
C ALA A 35 -1.74 0.83 -17.71
N VAL A 36 -1.52 0.34 -16.47
CA VAL A 36 -1.88 1.07 -15.25
C VAL A 36 -1.10 2.38 -15.13
N TYR A 37 0.22 2.34 -15.32
CA TYR A 37 1.07 3.54 -15.22
C TYR A 37 0.74 4.56 -16.32
N SER A 38 0.44 4.09 -17.54
CA SER A 38 -0.01 4.94 -18.65
C SER A 38 -1.35 5.61 -18.31
N ALA A 39 -2.31 4.88 -17.75
CA ALA A 39 -3.59 5.45 -17.32
C ALA A 39 -3.44 6.48 -16.19
N ALA A 40 -2.42 6.34 -15.35
CA ALA A 40 -2.07 7.31 -14.32
C ALA A 40 -1.29 8.52 -14.86
N GLY A 41 -0.76 8.45 -16.09
CA GLY A 41 0.14 9.47 -16.64
C GLY A 41 1.51 9.51 -15.95
N ILE A 42 1.93 8.42 -15.32
CA ILE A 42 3.18 8.34 -14.55
C ILE A 42 4.21 7.56 -15.38
N PRO A 43 5.32 8.17 -15.81
CA PRO A 43 6.39 7.46 -16.52
C PRO A 43 7.11 6.51 -15.57
N ARG A 44 7.54 5.35 -16.09
CA ARG A 44 8.32 4.37 -15.36
C ARG A 44 9.54 3.95 -16.17
N PRO A 45 10.75 3.99 -15.60
CA PRO A 45 11.98 3.71 -16.36
C PRO A 45 12.18 2.22 -16.67
N ASN A 46 11.65 1.33 -15.84
CA ASN A 46 11.80 -0.11 -16.00
C ASN A 46 10.54 -0.86 -15.60
N TYR A 47 9.91 -1.54 -16.53
CA TYR A 47 8.69 -2.32 -16.32
C TYR A 47 8.94 -3.79 -15.94
N HIS A 48 10.17 -4.29 -16.03
CA HIS A 48 10.51 -5.66 -15.60
C HIS A 48 10.61 -5.80 -14.08
N VAL A 49 10.88 -4.69 -13.39
CA VAL A 49 10.99 -4.68 -11.93
C VAL A 49 9.60 -4.56 -11.32
N PRO A 50 9.23 -5.38 -10.31
CA PRO A 50 7.97 -5.22 -9.58
C PRO A 50 7.83 -3.81 -8.98
N PRO A 51 6.64 -3.19 -9.02
CA PRO A 51 6.43 -1.91 -8.37
C PRO A 51 6.55 -1.98 -6.86
N PHE A 52 7.16 -0.96 -6.26
CA PHE A 52 7.09 -0.70 -4.82
C PHE A 52 6.40 0.65 -4.60
N ARG A 53 5.27 0.63 -3.88
CA ARG A 53 4.49 1.83 -3.57
C ARG A 53 4.40 2.01 -2.07
N GLU A 54 4.69 3.23 -1.62
CA GLU A 54 4.74 3.61 -0.20
C GLU A 54 3.90 4.89 -0.01
N PRO A 55 2.55 4.78 0.02
CA PRO A 55 1.70 5.93 0.25
C PRO A 55 1.89 6.48 1.65
N HIS A 56 1.87 7.81 1.78
CA HIS A 56 1.88 8.46 3.08
C HIS A 56 0.57 8.18 3.84
N HIS A 57 0.61 8.07 5.16
CA HIS A 57 -0.56 7.77 5.99
C HIS A 57 -1.70 8.80 5.86
N SER A 58 -1.39 10.04 5.42
CA SER A 58 -2.40 11.08 5.11
C SER A 58 -3.03 10.94 3.72
N ALA A 59 -2.69 9.90 2.95
CA ALA A 59 -3.27 9.68 1.63
C ALA A 59 -4.80 9.58 1.71
N THR A 60 -5.47 10.20 0.75
CA THR A 60 -6.93 10.12 0.65
C THR A 60 -7.37 8.76 0.11
N ASP A 61 -8.62 8.40 0.35
CA ASP A 61 -9.24 7.19 -0.20
C ASP A 61 -9.08 7.11 -1.74
N ALA A 62 -9.26 8.26 -2.41
CA ALA A 62 -9.07 8.35 -3.86
C ALA A 62 -7.60 8.17 -4.29
N ALA A 63 -6.64 8.60 -3.49
CA ALA A 63 -5.24 8.35 -3.76
C ALA A 63 -4.89 6.87 -3.60
N LEU A 64 -5.48 6.18 -2.62
CA LEU A 64 -5.16 4.79 -2.32
C LEU A 64 -5.83 3.80 -3.31
N ILE A 65 -7.13 3.97 -3.56
CA ILE A 65 -7.92 3.06 -4.41
C ILE A 65 -8.02 3.55 -5.84
N GLY A 66 -7.99 4.86 -6.01
CA GLY A 66 -8.24 5.53 -7.29
C GLY A 66 -9.55 6.32 -7.27
N GLY A 67 -9.71 7.21 -8.20
CA GLY A 67 -10.88 8.07 -8.28
C GLY A 67 -10.63 9.35 -9.04
N GLY A 68 -11.38 10.41 -8.68
CA GLY A 68 -11.34 11.70 -9.35
C GLY A 68 -12.51 11.94 -10.30
N GLN A 69 -12.56 13.11 -10.94
CA GLN A 69 -13.55 13.42 -11.98
C GLN A 69 -13.33 12.54 -13.22
N THR A 70 -12.07 12.41 -13.61
CA THR A 70 -11.61 11.37 -14.54
C THR A 70 -11.04 10.24 -13.69
N PRO A 71 -11.60 9.02 -13.76
CA PRO A 71 -11.12 7.90 -12.98
C PRO A 71 -9.64 7.63 -13.26
N THR A 72 -8.78 7.82 -12.26
CA THR A 72 -7.36 7.49 -12.32
C THR A 72 -7.05 6.35 -11.37
N PRO A 73 -6.07 5.47 -11.69
CA PRO A 73 -5.65 4.41 -10.78
C PRO A 73 -5.02 4.99 -9.51
N GLY A 74 -5.30 4.36 -8.36
CA GLY A 74 -4.67 4.68 -7.07
C GLY A 74 -3.43 3.86 -6.79
N GLU A 75 -2.84 4.06 -5.60
CA GLU A 75 -1.61 3.40 -5.16
C GLU A 75 -1.71 1.87 -5.16
N GLY A 76 -2.89 1.31 -4.84
CA GLY A 76 -3.13 -0.12 -4.92
C GLY A 76 -2.99 -0.66 -6.34
N ALA A 77 -3.52 0.04 -7.34
CA ALA A 77 -3.34 -0.35 -8.74
C ALA A 77 -1.91 -0.09 -9.23
N LEU A 78 -1.28 0.99 -8.80
CA LEU A 78 0.13 1.29 -9.11
C LEU A 78 1.11 0.27 -8.49
N ALA A 79 0.68 -0.45 -7.43
CA ALA A 79 1.43 -1.55 -6.83
C ALA A 79 1.20 -2.91 -7.52
N HIS A 80 0.45 -2.96 -8.62
CA HIS A 80 0.09 -4.20 -9.31
C HIS A 80 1.32 -5.06 -9.65
N HIS A 81 1.26 -6.35 -9.31
CA HIS A 81 2.36 -7.33 -9.36
C HIS A 81 3.59 -6.98 -8.52
N GLY A 82 3.46 -6.04 -7.58
CA GLY A 82 4.53 -5.60 -6.69
C GLY A 82 4.12 -5.55 -5.24
N VAL A 83 4.61 -4.54 -4.54
CA VAL A 83 4.42 -4.35 -3.09
C VAL A 83 3.72 -3.02 -2.82
N LEU A 84 2.65 -3.08 -2.03
CA LEU A 84 2.07 -1.91 -1.36
C LEU A 84 2.53 -1.92 0.10
N PHE A 85 3.36 -0.96 0.46
CA PHE A 85 3.91 -0.81 1.81
C PHE A 85 3.20 0.31 2.55
N LEU A 86 2.60 -0.02 3.69
CA LEU A 86 1.93 0.92 4.60
C LEU A 86 2.81 1.10 5.85
N ASP A 87 3.64 2.14 5.85
CA ASP A 87 4.40 2.49 7.05
C ASP A 87 3.52 3.25 8.03
N GLU A 88 3.83 3.12 9.32
CA GLU A 88 3.05 3.75 10.40
C GLU A 88 1.55 3.39 10.32
N LEU A 89 1.23 2.12 10.12
CA LEU A 89 -0.13 1.60 9.90
C LEU A 89 -1.19 2.20 10.86
N PRO A 90 -0.95 2.39 12.18
CA PRO A 90 -1.94 2.99 13.08
C PRO A 90 -2.32 4.44 12.78
N HIS A 91 -1.55 5.14 11.95
CA HIS A 91 -1.84 6.52 11.56
C HIS A 91 -2.78 6.61 10.34
N PHE A 92 -2.98 5.50 9.63
CA PHE A 92 -4.02 5.45 8.59
C PHE A 92 -5.41 5.41 9.23
N ARG A 93 -6.38 6.01 8.56
CA ARG A 93 -7.78 5.87 8.97
C ARG A 93 -8.24 4.43 8.75
N ALA A 94 -8.95 3.85 9.72
CA ALA A 94 -9.48 2.50 9.60
C ALA A 94 -10.35 2.33 8.34
N SER A 95 -11.21 3.32 8.04
CA SER A 95 -12.02 3.33 6.82
C SER A 95 -11.20 3.27 5.53
N THR A 96 -10.03 3.92 5.51
CA THR A 96 -9.12 3.93 4.34
C THR A 96 -8.46 2.57 4.16
N ILE A 97 -8.10 1.90 5.26
CA ILE A 97 -7.55 0.54 5.23
C ILE A 97 -8.62 -0.47 4.77
N ASP A 98 -9.86 -0.33 5.26
CA ASP A 98 -10.97 -1.20 4.86
C ASP A 98 -11.24 -1.17 3.36
N LEU A 99 -10.98 -0.04 2.67
CA LEU A 99 -11.11 0.05 1.22
C LEU A 99 -10.11 -0.85 0.45
N LEU A 100 -8.99 -1.23 1.06
CA LEU A 100 -8.03 -2.17 0.45
C LEU A 100 -8.52 -3.62 0.46
N ARG A 101 -9.55 -3.93 1.24
CA ARG A 101 -10.09 -5.28 1.37
C ARG A 101 -10.59 -5.83 0.04
N GLU A 102 -11.44 -5.06 -0.67
CA GLU A 102 -11.96 -5.48 -1.98
C GLU A 102 -10.84 -5.74 -3.00
N PRO A 103 -9.86 -4.83 -3.22
CA PRO A 103 -8.71 -5.09 -4.07
C PRO A 103 -7.89 -6.32 -3.69
N LEU A 104 -7.67 -6.55 -2.39
CA LEU A 104 -6.91 -7.71 -1.90
C LEU A 104 -7.64 -9.03 -2.18
N GLU A 105 -8.97 -9.07 -2.06
CA GLU A 105 -9.78 -10.26 -2.30
C GLU A 105 -10.03 -10.50 -3.80
N SER A 106 -10.37 -9.44 -4.55
CA SER A 106 -10.78 -9.55 -5.97
C SER A 106 -9.62 -9.41 -6.98
N GLY A 107 -8.47 -8.90 -6.53
CA GLY A 107 -7.35 -8.56 -7.39
C GLY A 107 -7.61 -7.37 -8.32
N ALA A 108 -8.61 -6.54 -8.01
CA ALA A 108 -8.97 -5.38 -8.81
C ALA A 108 -9.59 -4.25 -7.98
N ALA A 109 -9.33 -3.01 -8.34
CA ALA A 109 -10.00 -1.83 -7.83
C ALA A 109 -11.09 -1.39 -8.82
N VAL A 110 -12.32 -1.28 -8.36
CA VAL A 110 -13.47 -0.86 -9.18
C VAL A 110 -13.87 0.55 -8.82
N ILE A 111 -13.68 1.48 -9.76
CA ILE A 111 -14.10 2.87 -9.60
C ILE A 111 -15.41 3.06 -10.35
N SER A 112 -16.48 3.29 -9.60
CA SER A 112 -17.82 3.56 -10.17
C SER A 112 -18.18 5.02 -9.95
N ARG A 113 -18.49 5.72 -11.03
CA ARG A 113 -18.98 7.11 -11.06
C ARG A 113 -20.16 7.20 -12.03
N ALA A 114 -20.94 8.27 -11.94
CA ALA A 114 -22.19 8.42 -12.71
C ALA A 114 -22.06 8.14 -14.23
N ARG A 115 -20.89 8.41 -14.81
CA ARG A 115 -20.62 8.24 -16.26
C ARG A 115 -19.57 7.18 -16.58
N TYR A 116 -18.87 6.63 -15.56
CA TYR A 116 -17.71 5.74 -15.76
C TYR A 116 -17.77 4.58 -14.78
N LYS A 117 -17.51 3.39 -15.27
CA LYS A 117 -17.18 2.23 -14.46
C LYS A 117 -15.86 1.68 -14.99
N VAL A 118 -14.80 1.90 -14.25
CA VAL A 118 -13.46 1.47 -14.64
C VAL A 118 -12.95 0.46 -13.63
N ARG A 119 -12.32 -0.60 -14.11
CA ARG A 119 -11.68 -1.64 -13.31
C ARG A 119 -10.19 -1.62 -13.57
N TYR A 120 -9.40 -1.37 -12.54
CA TYR A 120 -7.95 -1.46 -12.58
C TYR A 120 -7.47 -2.76 -11.95
N PRO A 121 -6.53 -3.49 -12.56
CA PRO A 121 -5.91 -4.65 -11.91
C PRO A 121 -5.13 -4.19 -10.68
N CYS A 122 -5.22 -4.97 -9.59
CA CYS A 122 -4.75 -4.55 -8.27
C CYS A 122 -4.26 -5.76 -7.47
N LYS A 123 -3.40 -6.60 -8.07
CA LYS A 123 -2.79 -7.76 -7.43
C LYS A 123 -1.43 -7.34 -6.85
N PHE A 124 -1.35 -7.16 -5.55
CA PHE A 124 -0.12 -6.74 -4.88
C PHE A 124 0.11 -7.53 -3.59
N GLN A 125 1.35 -7.55 -3.12
CA GLN A 125 1.69 -8.00 -1.77
C GLN A 125 1.53 -6.82 -0.81
N MET A 126 0.63 -6.97 0.17
CA MET A 126 0.50 -5.95 1.21
C MET A 126 1.52 -6.21 2.32
N VAL A 127 2.35 -5.20 2.59
CA VAL A 127 3.30 -5.15 3.71
C VAL A 127 2.95 -3.92 4.54
N ALA A 128 2.88 -4.10 5.84
CA ALA A 128 2.61 -2.99 6.76
C ALA A 128 3.65 -2.98 7.88
N ALA A 129 3.93 -1.79 8.40
CA ALA A 129 4.80 -1.62 9.54
C ALA A 129 4.14 -0.76 10.62
N MET A 130 4.43 -1.08 11.87
CA MET A 130 3.97 -0.29 13.01
C MET A 130 5.00 -0.32 14.15
N ASN A 131 4.91 0.68 14.99
CA ASN A 131 5.64 0.70 16.25
C ASN A 131 4.79 0.01 17.33
N PRO A 132 5.41 -0.73 18.27
CA PRO A 132 4.68 -1.46 19.31
C PRO A 132 3.99 -0.53 20.32
N CYS A 133 4.36 0.73 20.35
CA CYS A 133 3.82 1.71 21.28
C CYS A 133 3.80 3.09 20.63
N PRO A 134 2.73 3.90 20.83
CA PRO A 134 2.67 5.28 20.35
C PRO A 134 3.84 6.16 20.82
N ALA A 135 4.42 5.85 21.99
CA ALA A 135 5.61 6.51 22.52
C ALA A 135 6.93 6.03 21.86
N GLY A 136 6.86 5.14 20.86
CA GLY A 136 8.03 4.66 20.11
C GLY A 136 8.98 3.74 20.90
N ARG A 137 8.56 3.24 22.06
CA ARG A 137 9.37 2.38 22.92
C ARG A 137 8.83 0.95 22.94
N VAL A 138 9.70 -0.01 23.22
CA VAL A 138 9.26 -1.37 23.56
C VAL A 138 8.63 -1.29 24.94
N CYS A 139 7.31 -1.37 25.02
CA CYS A 139 6.58 -1.43 26.29
C CYS A 139 6.32 -2.90 26.64
N SER A 140 6.64 -3.29 27.87
CA SER A 140 6.01 -4.44 28.52
C SER A 140 4.76 -3.97 29.28
N GLU A 141 3.84 -4.87 29.62
CA GLU A 141 2.66 -4.55 30.43
C GLU A 141 2.99 -3.80 31.73
N THR A 142 4.18 -4.06 32.29
CA THR A 142 4.67 -3.45 33.53
C THR A 142 5.38 -2.10 33.33
N SER A 143 5.78 -1.74 32.11
CA SER A 143 6.56 -0.52 31.84
C SER A 143 5.84 0.48 30.92
N CYS A 144 4.62 0.18 30.50
CA CYS A 144 3.84 1.04 29.62
C CYS A 144 3.35 2.29 30.39
N ARG A 145 3.65 3.48 29.83
CA ARG A 145 3.18 4.78 30.34
C ARG A 145 2.10 5.38 29.41
N CYS A 146 1.61 4.62 28.46
CA CYS A 146 0.53 5.08 27.58
C CYS A 146 -0.78 5.15 28.35
N ALA A 147 -1.63 6.13 28.03
CA ALA A 147 -2.96 6.17 28.59
C ALA A 147 -3.76 4.93 28.09
N PRO A 148 -4.74 4.41 28.88
CA PRO A 148 -5.49 3.20 28.51
C PRO A 148 -6.16 3.26 27.13
N ASN A 149 -6.55 4.44 26.68
CA ASN A 149 -7.13 4.69 25.36
C ASN A 149 -6.10 4.72 24.21
N GLN A 150 -4.82 4.62 24.50
CA GLN A 150 -3.71 4.59 23.52
C GLN A 150 -3.12 3.18 23.36
N VAL A 151 -3.53 2.23 24.20
CA VAL A 151 -3.14 0.82 24.11
C VAL A 151 -4.17 0.14 23.24
N GLN A 152 -3.80 -0.17 21.99
CA GLN A 152 -4.60 -0.97 21.06
C GLN A 152 -4.10 -2.41 21.04
#